data_a3f14dd6e1ed6376b824cc0d86032e3d
#
_entry.id   a3f14dd6e1ed6376b824cc0d86032e3d
#
_cell.length_a   1.000
_cell.length_b   1.000
_cell.length_c   1.000
_cell.angle_alpha   90.00
_cell.angle_beta   90.00
_cell.angle_gamma   90.00
#
_symmetry.space_group_name_H-M   'P 1'
#
loop_
_entity.id
_entity.type
_entity.pdbx_description
1 polymer ?
#
loop_
_entity_poly.entity_id
_entity_poly.type
_entity_poly.pdbx_seq_one_letter_code
_entity_poly.pdbx_strand_id
1 'polypeptide(L)'
;MTFPWEVTIPLLSDVKSQSPNAQCTVTSMNVTTNLIVNREAPPFDNADLRRAMVLALDRKSFIDILSQGNADVGGTMQPPSAGFWGMPAEMLAAIPGYGPDVQKNREEARAIMKKLGYGPDKRLPLKVSTRGISIYKDPAVIFASQLKEIWIDAEIDIIETSQWFAKIGRKAYSVGLNTTGNGVDDPDQNYFENFACKSERNYTGYCNPEIEKLFEVQSAETDFDKRRKIVWEIDRKLLEDGARPVILWNRSGTCLQSYVKGYVQQTNSVYNGFRFENVWLDK
;
A
#
# COMPACT_ATOMS: atom_id res chain seq x y z
N MET A 1 22.25 -20.73 -7.03
CA MET A 1 21.09 -19.93 -7.57
C MET A 1 21.68 -18.92 -8.52
N THR A 2 21.26 -18.96 -9.78
CA THR A 2 21.88 -18.11 -10.83
C THR A 2 21.32 -16.68 -10.77
N PHE A 3 20.12 -16.50 -10.15
CA PHE A 3 19.33 -15.31 -10.38
C PHE A 3 18.23 -15.13 -9.30
N PRO A 4 18.58 -14.70 -8.08
CA PRO A 4 17.58 -14.24 -7.13
C PRO A 4 17.16 -12.81 -7.50
N TRP A 5 16.10 -12.68 -8.28
CA TRP A 5 15.64 -11.41 -8.83
C TRP A 5 14.72 -10.61 -7.88
N GLU A 6 14.11 -11.25 -6.91
CA GLU A 6 13.43 -10.56 -5.82
C GLU A 6 13.92 -11.11 -4.49
N VAL A 7 14.65 -10.28 -3.80
CA VAL A 7 15.11 -10.56 -2.45
C VAL A 7 14.45 -9.54 -1.52
N THR A 8 13.84 -10.02 -0.46
CA THR A 8 13.36 -9.09 0.58
C THR A 8 14.55 -8.32 1.12
N ILE A 9 14.39 -7.01 1.30
CA ILE A 9 15.48 -6.11 1.65
C ILE A 9 16.26 -6.58 2.89
N PRO A 10 15.62 -7.08 3.98
CA PRO A 10 16.34 -7.63 5.12
C PRO A 10 17.28 -8.79 4.80
N LEU A 11 17.02 -9.56 3.75
CA LEU A 11 17.87 -10.70 3.35
C LEU A 11 19.05 -10.31 2.43
N LEU A 12 19.16 -9.07 2.01
CA LEU A 12 20.24 -8.64 1.10
C LEU A 12 21.64 -8.82 1.70
N SER A 13 21.78 -8.61 3.01
CA SER A 13 23.05 -8.83 3.72
C SER A 13 23.46 -10.30 3.70
N ASP A 14 22.48 -11.21 3.89
CA ASP A 14 22.73 -12.65 3.89
C ASP A 14 23.09 -13.14 2.49
N VAL A 15 22.40 -12.64 1.46
CA VAL A 15 22.75 -12.94 0.06
C VAL A 15 24.17 -12.48 -0.25
N LYS A 16 24.57 -11.28 0.15
CA LYS A 16 25.92 -10.76 -0.06
C LYS A 16 26.99 -11.57 0.69
N SER A 17 26.70 -12.02 1.91
CA SER A 17 27.63 -12.84 2.67
C SER A 17 27.86 -14.22 2.05
N GLN A 18 26.80 -14.84 1.51
CA GLN A 18 26.85 -16.16 0.86
C GLN A 18 27.34 -16.08 -0.60
N SER A 19 27.20 -14.93 -1.23
CA SER A 19 27.61 -14.68 -2.62
C SER A 19 28.29 -13.31 -2.73
N PRO A 20 29.56 -13.19 -2.29
CA PRO A 20 30.27 -11.90 -2.22
C PRO A 20 30.38 -11.17 -3.56
N ASN A 21 30.39 -11.92 -4.66
CA ASN A 21 30.46 -11.38 -6.03
C ASN A 21 29.08 -10.98 -6.60
N ALA A 22 27.99 -11.20 -5.88
CA ALA A 22 26.67 -10.78 -6.32
C ALA A 22 26.51 -9.26 -6.25
N GLN A 23 26.06 -8.67 -7.33
CA GLN A 23 25.69 -7.26 -7.41
C GLN A 23 24.24 -7.11 -6.97
N CYS A 24 24.03 -6.49 -5.82
CA CYS A 24 22.70 -6.26 -5.27
C CYS A 24 22.32 -4.79 -5.35
N THR A 25 21.12 -4.52 -5.85
CA THR A 25 20.53 -3.18 -5.95
C THR A 25 19.17 -3.15 -5.27
N VAL A 26 18.80 -1.98 -4.76
CA VAL A 26 17.46 -1.70 -4.24
C VAL A 26 16.82 -0.63 -5.11
N THR A 27 15.65 -0.92 -5.66
CA THR A 27 14.95 -0.03 -6.57
C THR A 27 13.50 0.15 -6.15
N SER A 28 12.94 1.31 -6.43
CA SER A 28 11.52 1.58 -6.20
C SER A 28 10.64 0.70 -7.09
N MET A 29 9.48 0.33 -6.58
CA MET A 29 8.44 -0.40 -7.31
C MET A 29 7.17 0.43 -7.36
N ASN A 30 6.41 0.35 -8.47
CA ASN A 30 5.07 0.92 -8.53
C ASN A 30 4.06 -0.02 -7.86
N VAL A 31 4.32 -0.35 -6.60
CA VAL A 31 3.54 -1.29 -5.79
C VAL A 31 3.38 -0.75 -4.37
N THR A 32 2.14 -0.61 -3.92
CA THR A 32 1.82 -0.27 -2.53
C THR A 32 1.55 -1.51 -1.69
N THR A 33 1.87 -1.42 -0.40
CA THR A 33 1.22 -2.19 0.66
C THR A 33 0.10 -1.33 1.22
N ASN A 34 -1.13 -1.84 1.19
CA ASN A 34 -2.32 -1.06 1.53
C ASN A 34 -3.38 -1.90 2.25
N LEU A 35 -4.34 -1.20 2.84
CA LEU A 35 -5.54 -1.79 3.40
C LEU A 35 -6.67 -1.75 2.39
N ILE A 36 -7.40 -2.85 2.27
CA ILE A 36 -8.73 -2.88 1.67
C ILE A 36 -9.73 -2.95 2.82
N VAL A 37 -10.66 -2.01 2.89
CA VAL A 37 -11.65 -1.89 3.98
C VAL A 37 -13.02 -2.00 3.38
N ASN A 38 -13.78 -3.01 3.77
CA ASN A 38 -15.13 -3.19 3.28
C ASN A 38 -16.06 -2.13 3.88
N ARG A 39 -16.48 -1.17 3.06
CA ARG A 39 -17.33 -0.04 3.45
C ARG A 39 -18.82 -0.35 3.38
N GLU A 40 -19.20 -1.50 2.82
CA GLU A 40 -20.59 -1.89 2.61
C GLU A 40 -21.17 -2.71 3.77
N ALA A 41 -20.32 -3.05 4.76
CA ALA A 41 -20.74 -3.87 5.90
C ALA A 41 -20.17 -3.36 7.22
N PRO A 42 -20.90 -3.57 8.34
CA PRO A 42 -20.36 -3.30 9.66
C PRO A 42 -19.07 -4.06 9.95
N PRO A 43 -18.18 -3.49 10.76
CA PRO A 43 -18.31 -2.19 11.43
C PRO A 43 -17.78 -1.02 10.59
N PHE A 44 -17.24 -1.26 9.37
CA PHE A 44 -16.56 -0.25 8.55
C PHE A 44 -17.47 0.47 7.54
N ASP A 45 -18.78 0.28 7.57
CA ASP A 45 -19.78 1.21 7.04
C ASP A 45 -19.70 2.57 7.76
N ASN A 46 -19.26 2.58 9.02
CA ASN A 46 -19.02 3.78 9.82
C ASN A 46 -17.75 4.52 9.39
N ALA A 47 -17.89 5.78 8.92
CA ALA A 47 -16.78 6.61 8.46
C ALA A 47 -15.80 6.99 9.60
N ASP A 48 -16.32 7.26 10.80
CA ASP A 48 -15.49 7.62 11.95
C ASP A 48 -14.57 6.46 12.35
N LEU A 49 -15.06 5.21 12.29
CA LEU A 49 -14.24 4.05 12.58
C LEU A 49 -13.12 3.87 11.54
N ARG A 50 -13.42 4.08 10.25
CA ARG A 50 -12.37 4.05 9.20
C ARG A 50 -11.32 5.13 9.45
N ARG A 51 -11.75 6.35 9.82
CA ARG A 51 -10.84 7.44 10.17
C ARG A 51 -9.96 7.08 11.37
N ALA A 52 -10.53 6.55 12.45
CA ALA A 52 -9.76 6.12 13.61
C ALA A 52 -8.69 5.08 13.25
N MET A 53 -9.04 4.12 12.40
CA MET A 53 -8.10 3.10 11.91
C MET A 53 -6.94 3.72 11.10
N VAL A 54 -7.21 4.69 10.22
CA VAL A 54 -6.16 5.37 9.43
C VAL A 54 -5.23 6.19 10.32
N LEU A 55 -5.78 6.89 11.32
CA LEU A 55 -5.03 7.67 12.30
C LEU A 55 -4.11 6.81 13.20
N ALA A 56 -4.43 5.51 13.39
CA ALA A 56 -3.61 4.60 14.18
C ALA A 56 -2.31 4.21 13.49
N LEU A 57 -2.21 4.37 12.16
CA LEU A 57 -1.09 3.89 11.35
C LEU A 57 0.20 4.69 11.63
N ASP A 58 1.20 4.00 12.15
CA ASP A 58 2.59 4.46 12.18
C ASP A 58 3.34 3.88 10.97
N ARG A 59 3.32 4.60 9.87
CA ARG A 59 3.94 4.18 8.60
C ARG A 59 5.45 4.02 8.71
N LYS A 60 6.09 4.87 9.54
CA LYS A 60 7.52 4.77 9.76
C LYS A 60 7.91 3.44 10.39
N SER A 61 7.17 2.96 11.40
CA SER A 61 7.41 1.65 11.99
C SER A 61 7.29 0.50 10.98
N PHE A 62 6.33 0.56 10.05
CA PHE A 62 6.25 -0.44 8.98
C PHE A 62 7.51 -0.42 8.11
N ILE A 63 7.96 0.76 7.70
CA ILE A 63 9.14 0.94 6.84
C ILE A 63 10.39 0.44 7.55
N ASP A 64 10.59 0.81 8.80
CA ASP A 64 11.77 0.43 9.59
C ASP A 64 11.85 -1.11 9.78
N ILE A 65 10.71 -1.74 10.13
CA ILE A 65 10.66 -3.18 10.43
C ILE A 65 10.74 -4.01 9.15
N LEU A 66 9.95 -3.67 8.12
CA LEU A 66 9.81 -4.51 6.93
C LEU A 66 10.94 -4.32 5.92
N SER A 67 11.55 -3.15 5.88
CA SER A 67 12.49 -2.78 4.82
C SER A 67 13.77 -2.09 5.32
N GLN A 68 13.99 -2.04 6.64
CA GLN A 68 15.16 -1.37 7.22
C GLN A 68 15.31 0.08 6.70
N GLY A 69 14.21 0.80 6.61
CA GLY A 69 14.18 2.17 6.11
C GLY A 69 14.09 2.30 4.58
N ASN A 70 14.10 1.20 3.83
CA ASN A 70 14.12 1.22 2.36
C ASN A 70 12.71 1.03 1.76
N ALA A 71 11.79 1.91 2.09
CA ALA A 71 10.50 2.05 1.44
C ALA A 71 10.08 3.51 1.53
N ASP A 72 9.03 3.89 0.83
CA ASP A 72 8.62 5.29 0.74
C ASP A 72 7.21 5.48 1.33
N VAL A 73 6.98 6.64 1.95
CA VAL A 73 5.63 7.10 2.29
C VAL A 73 5.07 7.82 1.09
N GLY A 74 3.83 7.51 0.72
CA GLY A 74 3.14 8.13 -0.41
C GLY A 74 1.63 8.04 -0.28
N GLY A 75 0.93 8.76 -1.14
CA GLY A 75 -0.51 8.67 -1.30
C GLY A 75 -0.92 7.47 -2.16
N THR A 76 -2.02 7.60 -2.89
CA THR A 76 -2.48 6.58 -3.83
C THR A 76 -1.61 6.50 -5.09
N MET A 77 -0.85 7.57 -5.38
CA MET A 77 0.11 7.62 -6.48
C MET A 77 1.55 7.50 -5.98
N GLN A 78 2.42 6.93 -6.83
CA GLN A 78 3.83 6.73 -6.52
C GLN A 78 4.51 8.05 -6.13
N PRO A 79 5.24 8.10 -4.99
CA PRO A 79 5.83 9.34 -4.50
C PRO A 79 6.87 9.91 -5.48
N PRO A 80 7.17 11.23 -5.42
CA PRO A 80 8.08 11.91 -6.36
C PRO A 80 9.50 11.36 -6.40
N SER A 81 9.91 10.58 -5.39
CA SER A 81 11.19 9.85 -5.39
C SER A 81 11.30 8.79 -6.49
N ALA A 82 10.16 8.35 -7.06
CA ALA A 82 10.10 7.24 -7.99
C ALA A 82 9.06 7.39 -9.10
N GLY A 83 8.06 8.26 -8.95
CA GLY A 83 7.00 8.52 -9.92
C GLY A 83 6.79 10.00 -10.20
N PHE A 84 5.92 10.31 -11.16
CA PHE A 84 5.65 11.69 -11.59
C PHE A 84 4.41 12.30 -10.93
N TRP A 85 3.50 11.49 -10.40
CA TRP A 85 2.14 11.90 -10.05
C TRP A 85 1.91 12.06 -8.55
N GLY A 86 2.76 11.51 -7.69
CA GLY A 86 2.59 11.58 -6.25
C GLY A 86 2.66 13.00 -5.70
N MET A 87 1.94 13.26 -4.62
CA MET A 87 1.98 14.54 -3.92
C MET A 87 3.36 14.80 -3.30
N PRO A 88 3.80 16.06 -3.25
CA PRO A 88 4.94 16.47 -2.42
C PRO A 88 4.77 16.05 -0.95
N ALA A 89 5.89 15.78 -0.28
CA ALA A 89 5.88 15.28 1.09
C ALA A 89 5.18 16.23 2.08
N GLU A 90 5.33 17.55 1.91
CA GLU A 90 4.67 18.56 2.72
C GLU A 90 3.16 18.58 2.56
N MET A 91 2.65 18.35 1.35
CA MET A 91 1.20 18.20 1.11
C MET A 91 0.66 16.94 1.75
N LEU A 92 1.40 15.83 1.62
CA LEU A 92 1.04 14.56 2.19
C LEU A 92 1.00 14.63 3.73
N ALA A 93 2.01 15.27 4.36
CA ALA A 93 2.10 15.43 5.81
C ALA A 93 0.96 16.24 6.42
N ALA A 94 0.29 17.08 5.61
CA ALA A 94 -0.88 17.84 6.05
C ALA A 94 -2.16 17.00 6.13
N ILE A 95 -2.16 15.81 5.56
CA ILE A 95 -3.33 14.91 5.57
C ILE A 95 -3.39 14.18 6.92
N PRO A 96 -4.57 14.07 7.57
CA PRO A 96 -4.73 13.35 8.83
C PRO A 96 -4.19 11.92 8.77
N GLY A 97 -3.34 11.56 9.72
CA GLY A 97 -2.68 10.26 9.77
C GLY A 97 -1.39 10.12 8.95
N TYR A 98 -1.03 11.13 8.12
CA TYR A 98 0.24 11.15 7.38
C TYR A 98 1.31 12.04 8.00
N GLY A 99 0.92 12.93 8.91
CA GLY A 99 1.86 13.75 9.66
C GLY A 99 2.74 12.92 10.61
N PRO A 100 3.88 13.48 11.05
CA PRO A 100 4.89 12.75 11.84
C PRO A 100 4.47 12.47 13.28
N ASP A 101 3.47 13.18 13.80
CA ASP A 101 3.03 13.04 15.21
C ASP A 101 2.01 11.89 15.35
N VAL A 102 2.54 10.68 15.40
CA VAL A 102 1.74 9.45 15.54
C VAL A 102 0.97 9.43 16.87
N GLN A 103 1.53 9.99 17.95
CA GLN A 103 0.85 9.97 19.26
C GLN A 103 -0.39 10.85 19.25
N LYS A 104 -0.29 12.05 18.70
CA LYS A 104 -1.45 12.95 18.50
C LYS A 104 -2.53 12.28 17.63
N ASN A 105 -2.14 11.64 16.53
CA ASN A 105 -3.06 10.92 15.68
C ASN A 105 -3.79 9.80 16.44
N ARG A 106 -3.06 9.02 17.25
CA ARG A 106 -3.65 7.97 18.09
C ARG A 106 -4.55 8.51 19.21
N GLU A 107 -4.24 9.68 19.76
CA GLU A 107 -5.13 10.35 20.73
C GLU A 107 -6.46 10.75 20.06
N GLU A 108 -6.42 11.32 18.87
CA GLU A 108 -7.62 11.62 18.09
C GLU A 108 -8.39 10.33 17.76
N ALA A 109 -7.71 9.27 17.33
CA ALA A 109 -8.32 7.98 17.07
C ALA A 109 -9.02 7.42 18.32
N ARG A 110 -8.39 7.47 19.51
CA ARG A 110 -9.02 7.06 20.77
C ARG A 110 -10.23 7.91 21.13
N ALA A 111 -10.20 9.21 20.84
CA ALA A 111 -11.36 10.08 21.05
C ALA A 111 -12.55 9.67 20.16
N ILE A 112 -12.28 9.32 18.92
CA ILE A 112 -13.29 8.76 18.01
C ILE A 112 -13.82 7.43 18.54
N MET A 113 -12.94 6.51 18.92
CA MET A 113 -13.34 5.20 19.44
C MET A 113 -14.23 5.31 20.70
N LYS A 114 -13.94 6.26 21.59
CA LYS A 114 -14.80 6.56 22.75
C LYS A 114 -16.20 6.99 22.33
N LYS A 115 -16.34 7.87 21.34
CA LYS A 115 -17.65 8.30 20.80
C LYS A 115 -18.44 7.12 20.24
N LEU A 116 -17.73 6.13 19.67
CA LEU A 116 -18.34 4.90 19.14
C LEU A 116 -18.63 3.85 20.24
N GLY A 117 -18.34 4.16 21.50
CA GLY A 117 -18.61 3.29 22.64
C GLY A 117 -17.56 2.22 22.89
N TYR A 118 -16.34 2.38 22.36
CA TYR A 118 -15.18 1.51 22.61
C TYR A 118 -14.19 2.16 23.58
N GLY A 119 -13.44 1.33 24.28
CA GLY A 119 -12.46 1.76 25.28
C GLY A 119 -11.60 0.60 25.76
N PRO A 120 -10.76 0.82 26.81
CA PRO A 120 -9.91 -0.22 27.36
C PRO A 120 -10.69 -1.47 27.79
N ASP A 121 -11.88 -1.25 28.40
CA ASP A 121 -12.73 -2.31 28.95
C ASP A 121 -13.75 -2.86 27.92
N LYS A 122 -13.89 -2.22 26.79
CA LYS A 122 -14.79 -2.63 25.70
C LYS A 122 -14.11 -2.44 24.37
N ARG A 123 -13.28 -3.40 24.00
CA ARG A 123 -12.49 -3.36 22.77
C ARG A 123 -13.28 -3.89 21.57
N LEU A 124 -12.97 -3.42 20.39
CA LEU A 124 -13.59 -3.89 19.14
C LEU A 124 -12.85 -5.15 18.65
N PRO A 125 -13.50 -6.32 18.59
CA PRO A 125 -12.90 -7.48 17.92
C PRO A 125 -12.93 -7.29 16.40
N LEU A 126 -11.83 -7.63 15.72
CA LEU A 126 -11.68 -7.47 14.30
C LEU A 126 -10.92 -8.64 13.68
N LYS A 127 -11.34 -9.11 12.50
CA LYS A 127 -10.53 -10.00 11.66
C LYS A 127 -9.84 -9.20 10.54
N VAL A 128 -8.52 -9.36 10.46
CA VAL A 128 -7.69 -8.80 9.39
C VAL A 128 -7.34 -9.94 8.44
N SER A 129 -8.00 -9.98 7.29
CA SER A 129 -7.78 -11.01 6.28
C SER A 129 -6.51 -10.72 5.48
N THR A 130 -5.68 -11.72 5.28
CA THR A 130 -4.47 -11.62 4.47
C THR A 130 -4.04 -12.98 3.93
N ARG A 131 -3.01 -13.02 3.07
CA ARG A 131 -2.42 -14.26 2.57
C ARG A 131 -1.25 -14.70 3.46
N GLY A 132 -0.97 -16.01 3.51
CA GLY A 132 0.09 -16.60 4.35
C GLY A 132 1.53 -16.35 3.91
N ILE A 133 1.76 -15.52 2.89
CA ILE A 133 3.07 -15.16 2.35
C ILE A 133 3.60 -13.93 3.10
N SER A 134 4.89 -13.90 3.44
CA SER A 134 5.51 -12.87 4.30
C SER A 134 5.20 -11.44 3.86
N ILE A 135 5.26 -11.13 2.56
CA ILE A 135 4.96 -9.79 2.04
C ILE A 135 3.55 -9.28 2.40
N TYR A 136 2.62 -10.18 2.73
CA TYR A 136 1.26 -9.85 3.15
C TYR A 136 1.05 -10.06 4.65
N LYS A 137 1.61 -11.15 5.20
CA LYS A 137 1.41 -11.55 6.59
C LYS A 137 2.14 -10.62 7.55
N ASP A 138 3.40 -10.30 7.27
CA ASP A 138 4.23 -9.54 8.21
C ASP A 138 3.69 -8.11 8.43
N PRO A 139 3.30 -7.34 7.40
CA PRO A 139 2.63 -6.06 7.63
C PRO A 139 1.26 -6.21 8.31
N ALA A 140 0.53 -7.32 8.13
CA ALA A 140 -0.73 -7.55 8.84
C ALA A 140 -0.50 -7.73 10.35
N VAL A 141 0.59 -8.38 10.76
CA VAL A 141 0.97 -8.53 12.19
C VAL A 141 1.30 -7.16 12.80
N ILE A 142 2.08 -6.32 12.11
CA ILE A 142 2.37 -4.96 12.57
C ILE A 142 1.08 -4.15 12.69
N PHE A 143 0.21 -4.22 11.70
CA PHE A 143 -1.07 -3.53 11.69
C PHE A 143 -1.94 -3.95 12.88
N ALA A 144 -2.09 -5.24 13.13
CA ALA A 144 -2.84 -5.77 14.27
C ALA A 144 -2.26 -5.27 15.61
N SER A 145 -0.95 -5.14 15.73
CA SER A 145 -0.29 -4.58 16.90
C SER A 145 -0.63 -3.09 17.07
N GLN A 146 -0.59 -2.30 16.00
CA GLN A 146 -0.91 -0.86 16.06
C GLN A 146 -2.38 -0.59 16.38
N LEU A 147 -3.29 -1.44 15.92
CA LEU A 147 -4.72 -1.33 16.24
C LEU A 147 -5.02 -1.49 17.73
N LYS A 148 -4.19 -2.21 18.48
CA LYS A 148 -4.34 -2.32 19.95
C LYS A 148 -4.24 -0.98 20.65
N GLU A 149 -3.47 -0.04 20.11
CA GLU A 149 -3.30 1.32 20.66
C GLU A 149 -4.60 2.14 20.66
N ILE A 150 -5.56 1.73 19.87
CA ILE A 150 -6.87 2.38 19.73
C ILE A 150 -8.03 1.44 20.11
N TRP A 151 -7.74 0.42 20.92
CA TRP A 151 -8.72 -0.53 21.49
C TRP A 151 -9.41 -1.41 20.44
N ILE A 152 -8.72 -1.76 19.38
CA ILE A 152 -9.16 -2.79 18.44
C ILE A 152 -8.32 -4.05 18.66
N ASP A 153 -8.98 -5.17 18.93
CA ASP A 153 -8.35 -6.49 19.06
C ASP A 153 -8.44 -7.22 17.72
N ALA A 154 -7.35 -7.13 16.94
CA ALA A 154 -7.27 -7.70 15.63
C ALA A 154 -6.70 -9.12 15.67
N GLU A 155 -7.42 -10.07 15.05
CA GLU A 155 -6.98 -11.43 14.75
C GLU A 155 -6.62 -11.54 13.27
N ILE A 156 -5.50 -12.21 12.96
CA ILE A 156 -5.08 -12.44 11.57
C ILE A 156 -5.83 -13.64 11.00
N ASP A 157 -6.59 -13.40 9.94
CA ASP A 157 -7.33 -14.40 9.17
C ASP A 157 -6.54 -14.74 7.89
N ILE A 158 -5.82 -15.88 7.91
CA ILE A 158 -5.00 -16.33 6.78
C ILE A 158 -5.87 -17.01 5.74
N ILE A 159 -5.85 -16.46 4.52
CA ILE A 159 -6.60 -16.96 3.37
C ILE A 159 -5.63 -17.58 2.37
N GLU A 160 -5.97 -18.76 1.88
CA GLU A 160 -5.23 -19.40 0.77
C GLU A 160 -5.20 -18.48 -0.45
N THR A 161 -4.02 -18.35 -1.08
CA THR A 161 -3.81 -17.42 -2.20
C THR A 161 -4.78 -17.66 -3.36
N SER A 162 -5.11 -18.92 -3.64
CA SER A 162 -6.08 -19.30 -4.68
C SER A 162 -7.50 -18.82 -4.41
N GLN A 163 -7.86 -18.60 -3.14
CA GLN A 163 -9.20 -18.17 -2.72
C GLN A 163 -9.27 -16.65 -2.46
N TRP A 164 -8.12 -15.98 -2.40
CA TRP A 164 -8.02 -14.58 -2.00
C TRP A 164 -8.90 -13.65 -2.84
N PHE A 165 -8.71 -13.66 -4.17
CA PHE A 165 -9.44 -12.74 -5.05
C PHE A 165 -10.94 -13.03 -5.09
N ALA A 166 -11.34 -14.29 -5.01
CA ALA A 166 -12.75 -14.66 -4.92
C ALA A 166 -13.39 -14.15 -3.61
N LYS A 167 -12.67 -14.18 -2.49
CA LYS A 167 -13.14 -13.69 -1.19
C LYS A 167 -13.28 -12.16 -1.20
N ILE A 168 -12.24 -11.43 -1.61
CA ILE A 168 -12.28 -9.96 -1.60
C ILE A 168 -13.22 -9.38 -2.67
N GLY A 169 -13.34 -10.03 -3.84
CA GLY A 169 -14.29 -9.63 -4.88
C GLY A 169 -15.75 -9.73 -4.43
N ARG A 170 -16.08 -10.73 -3.60
CA ARG A 170 -17.40 -10.84 -2.95
C ARG A 170 -17.55 -9.98 -1.70
N LYS A 171 -16.52 -9.22 -1.33
CA LYS A 171 -16.47 -8.42 -0.10
C LYS A 171 -16.75 -9.21 1.19
N ALA A 172 -16.38 -10.50 1.21
CA ALA A 172 -16.54 -11.40 2.35
C ALA A 172 -15.41 -11.23 3.39
N TYR A 173 -15.14 -9.99 3.80
CA TYR A 173 -14.12 -9.60 4.76
C TYR A 173 -14.47 -8.24 5.38
N SER A 174 -13.86 -7.88 6.51
CA SER A 174 -14.00 -6.54 7.11
C SER A 174 -12.84 -5.64 6.72
N VAL A 175 -11.62 -6.05 7.04
CA VAL A 175 -10.37 -5.40 6.61
C VAL A 175 -9.45 -6.45 6.03
N GLY A 176 -8.82 -6.13 4.91
CA GLY A 176 -7.79 -6.95 4.30
C GLY A 176 -6.50 -6.18 4.12
N LEU A 177 -5.36 -6.86 4.28
CA LEU A 177 -4.07 -6.34 3.90
C LEU A 177 -3.70 -6.89 2.52
N ASN A 178 -3.35 -5.99 1.62
CA ASN A 178 -3.07 -6.34 0.23
C ASN A 178 -1.89 -5.53 -0.33
N THR A 179 -1.39 -5.93 -1.48
CA THR A 179 -0.54 -5.09 -2.32
C THR A 179 -1.30 -4.72 -3.59
N THR A 180 -1.04 -3.51 -4.08
CA THR A 180 -1.58 -3.04 -5.36
C THR A 180 -0.44 -2.55 -6.21
N GLY A 181 -0.28 -3.15 -7.39
CA GLY A 181 0.72 -2.75 -8.37
C GLY A 181 0.07 -2.15 -9.61
N ASN A 182 0.71 -1.14 -10.17
CA ASN A 182 0.35 -0.54 -11.44
C ASN A 182 1.41 -0.88 -12.49
N GLY A 183 0.97 -1.24 -13.70
CA GLY A 183 1.86 -1.62 -14.80
C GLY A 183 2.45 -0.42 -15.54
N VAL A 184 1.88 0.76 -15.34
CA VAL A 184 2.32 2.03 -15.91
C VAL A 184 2.27 3.13 -14.85
N ASP A 185 3.14 4.14 -14.97
CA ASP A 185 3.08 5.35 -14.16
C ASP A 185 2.10 6.35 -14.79
N ASP A 186 0.82 5.98 -14.75
CA ASP A 186 -0.30 6.83 -15.17
C ASP A 186 -1.47 6.71 -14.17
N PRO A 187 -2.10 7.83 -13.77
CA PRO A 187 -3.19 7.84 -12.82
C PRO A 187 -4.42 7.03 -13.23
N ASP A 188 -4.69 6.94 -14.52
CA ASP A 188 -5.89 6.29 -15.04
C ASP A 188 -5.98 4.84 -14.58
N GLN A 189 -4.89 4.09 -14.70
CA GLN A 189 -4.91 2.69 -14.28
C GLN A 189 -5.30 2.57 -12.81
N ASN A 190 -4.70 3.38 -11.94
CA ASN A 190 -4.97 3.29 -10.51
C ASN A 190 -6.39 3.76 -10.15
N TYR A 191 -6.83 4.88 -10.71
CA TYR A 191 -8.10 5.48 -10.34
C TYR A 191 -9.29 4.69 -10.87
N PHE A 192 -9.29 4.34 -12.16
CA PHE A 192 -10.40 3.59 -12.76
C PHE A 192 -10.45 2.14 -12.28
N GLU A 193 -9.32 1.48 -12.05
CA GLU A 193 -9.33 0.11 -11.53
C GLU A 193 -9.72 0.02 -10.05
N ASN A 194 -9.19 0.90 -9.19
CA ASN A 194 -9.27 0.70 -7.75
C ASN A 194 -10.33 1.55 -7.04
N PHE A 195 -10.81 2.64 -7.66
CA PHE A 195 -11.66 3.63 -6.99
C PHE A 195 -12.94 3.98 -7.76
N ALA A 196 -13.05 3.68 -9.06
CA ALA A 196 -14.30 3.91 -9.78
C ALA A 196 -15.44 3.06 -9.21
N CYS A 197 -16.64 3.65 -9.10
CA CYS A 197 -17.80 3.07 -8.40
C CYS A 197 -18.19 1.68 -8.89
N LYS A 198 -18.02 1.39 -10.19
CA LYS A 198 -18.41 0.12 -10.82
C LYS A 198 -17.24 -0.79 -11.17
N SER A 199 -16.02 -0.46 -10.73
CA SER A 199 -14.87 -1.29 -11.03
C SER A 199 -14.91 -2.61 -10.26
N GLU A 200 -14.67 -3.72 -10.93
CA GLU A 200 -14.55 -5.05 -10.32
C GLU A 200 -13.37 -5.15 -9.33
N ARG A 201 -12.35 -4.29 -9.50
CA ARG A 201 -11.18 -4.20 -8.59
C ARG A 201 -11.40 -3.23 -7.43
N ASN A 202 -12.54 -2.54 -7.39
CA ASN A 202 -12.93 -1.74 -6.24
C ASN A 202 -13.43 -2.64 -5.09
N TYR A 203 -12.49 -3.33 -4.47
CA TYR A 203 -12.79 -4.28 -3.39
C TYR A 203 -13.37 -3.60 -2.15
N THR A 204 -13.16 -2.29 -1.97
CA THR A 204 -13.58 -1.56 -0.77
C THR A 204 -15.05 -1.11 -0.80
N GLY A 205 -15.69 -1.09 -1.98
CA GLY A 205 -17.00 -0.47 -2.15
C GLY A 205 -16.99 1.05 -2.06
N TYR A 206 -15.81 1.66 -2.24
CA TYR A 206 -15.71 3.12 -2.33
C TYR A 206 -16.46 3.63 -3.55
N CYS A 207 -17.31 4.61 -3.37
CA CYS A 207 -17.99 5.27 -4.48
C CYS A 207 -18.26 6.73 -4.11
N ASN A 208 -17.63 7.63 -4.86
CA ASN A 208 -17.88 9.06 -4.78
C ASN A 208 -17.96 9.62 -6.21
N PRO A 209 -19.19 9.90 -6.70
CA PRO A 209 -19.39 10.37 -8.08
C PRO A 209 -18.73 11.71 -8.40
N GLU A 210 -18.48 12.56 -7.40
CA GLU A 210 -17.78 13.83 -7.63
C GLU A 210 -16.27 13.60 -7.87
N ILE A 211 -15.68 12.67 -7.14
CA ILE A 211 -14.28 12.27 -7.36
C ILE A 211 -14.14 11.51 -8.67
N GLU A 212 -15.09 10.63 -9.00
CA GLU A 212 -15.09 9.89 -10.27
C GLU A 212 -15.13 10.83 -11.49
N LYS A 213 -15.88 11.96 -11.41
CA LYS A 213 -15.81 13.00 -12.44
C LYS A 213 -14.41 13.61 -12.57
N LEU A 214 -13.67 13.76 -11.48
CA LEU A 214 -12.30 14.25 -11.54
C LEU A 214 -11.36 13.24 -12.22
N PHE A 215 -11.66 11.95 -12.20
CA PHE A 215 -10.91 10.95 -12.97
C PHE A 215 -10.99 11.24 -14.47
N GLU A 216 -12.18 11.55 -14.97
CA GLU A 216 -12.38 11.92 -16.37
C GLU A 216 -11.70 13.25 -16.72
N VAL A 217 -11.80 14.25 -15.82
CA VAL A 217 -11.20 15.57 -16.03
C VAL A 217 -9.68 15.46 -16.12
N GLN A 218 -9.03 14.72 -15.20
CA GLN A 218 -7.58 14.55 -15.25
C GLN A 218 -7.15 13.73 -16.48
N SER A 219 -7.92 12.72 -16.88
CA SER A 219 -7.61 11.88 -18.03
C SER A 219 -7.66 12.65 -19.36
N ALA A 220 -8.54 13.65 -19.46
CA ALA A 220 -8.67 14.52 -20.63
C ALA A 220 -7.68 15.71 -20.64
N GLU A 221 -7.00 16.02 -19.52
CA GLU A 221 -6.07 17.16 -19.44
C GLU A 221 -4.74 16.82 -20.12
N THR A 222 -4.36 17.63 -21.07
CA THR A 222 -3.14 17.45 -21.89
C THR A 222 -1.92 18.21 -21.35
N ASP A 223 -2.16 19.25 -20.52
CA ASP A 223 -1.09 19.96 -19.82
C ASP A 223 -0.64 19.15 -18.61
N PHE A 224 0.60 18.72 -18.59
CA PHE A 224 1.14 17.85 -17.55
C PHE A 224 1.04 18.45 -16.16
N ASP A 225 1.37 19.74 -16.00
CA ASP A 225 1.36 20.38 -14.68
C ASP A 225 -0.06 20.63 -14.16
N LYS A 226 -1.00 20.92 -15.04
CA LYS A 226 -2.42 21.03 -14.67
C LYS A 226 -2.98 19.65 -14.33
N ARG A 227 -2.71 18.63 -15.14
CA ARG A 227 -3.12 17.25 -14.87
C ARG A 227 -2.60 16.79 -13.51
N ARG A 228 -1.33 17.02 -13.21
CA ARG A 228 -0.71 16.69 -11.93
C ARG A 228 -1.39 17.35 -10.73
N LYS A 229 -1.80 18.61 -10.85
CA LYS A 229 -2.55 19.30 -9.77
C LYS A 229 -3.92 18.66 -9.52
N ILE A 230 -4.63 18.27 -10.58
CA ILE A 230 -5.91 17.56 -10.47
C ILE A 230 -5.68 16.20 -9.79
N VAL A 231 -4.63 15.48 -10.19
CA VAL A 231 -4.23 14.20 -9.57
C VAL A 231 -3.97 14.36 -8.07
N TRP A 232 -3.27 15.42 -7.65
CA TRP A 232 -3.04 15.70 -6.22
C TRP A 232 -4.33 16.01 -5.46
N GLU A 233 -5.27 16.72 -6.10
CA GLU A 233 -6.58 16.97 -5.50
C GLU A 233 -7.36 15.67 -5.30
N ILE A 234 -7.39 14.80 -6.31
CA ILE A 234 -8.01 13.48 -6.23
C ILE A 234 -7.36 12.66 -5.12
N ASP A 235 -6.03 12.56 -5.13
CA ASP A 235 -5.27 11.78 -4.16
C ASP A 235 -5.56 12.24 -2.73
N ARG A 236 -5.53 13.56 -2.48
CA ARG A 236 -5.88 14.13 -1.18
C ARG A 236 -7.28 13.70 -0.72
N LYS A 237 -8.30 13.83 -1.59
CA LYS A 237 -9.68 13.44 -1.26
C LYS A 237 -9.80 11.95 -0.96
N LEU A 238 -9.15 11.08 -1.74
CA LEU A 238 -9.15 9.64 -1.52
C LEU A 238 -8.49 9.25 -0.18
N LEU A 239 -7.43 9.95 0.20
CA LEU A 239 -6.72 9.72 1.46
C LEU A 239 -7.53 10.22 2.66
N GLU A 240 -8.13 11.41 2.58
CA GLU A 240 -9.02 11.98 3.60
C GLU A 240 -10.25 11.07 3.85
N ASP A 241 -10.81 10.50 2.78
CA ASP A 241 -11.92 9.55 2.86
C ASP A 241 -11.51 8.16 3.36
N GLY A 242 -10.21 7.89 3.48
CA GLY A 242 -9.69 6.56 3.77
C GLY A 242 -10.19 5.53 2.76
N ALA A 243 -10.23 5.89 1.48
CA ALA A 243 -10.81 5.08 0.41
C ALA A 243 -10.10 3.73 0.28
N ARG A 244 -8.77 3.73 0.31
CA ARG A 244 -7.90 2.57 0.33
C ARG A 244 -6.58 2.96 1.00
N PRO A 245 -6.48 2.87 2.33
CA PRO A 245 -5.35 3.42 3.07
C PRO A 245 -4.02 2.79 2.64
N VAL A 246 -3.10 3.62 2.14
CA VAL A 246 -1.75 3.20 1.78
C VAL A 246 -0.88 3.20 3.05
N ILE A 247 -0.14 2.11 3.24
CA ILE A 247 0.82 1.96 4.34
C ILE A 247 2.19 2.43 3.88
N LEU A 248 2.70 1.85 2.78
CA LEU A 248 3.99 2.20 2.19
C LEU A 248 4.02 1.88 0.68
N TRP A 249 4.96 2.50 -0.02
CA TRP A 249 5.39 2.15 -1.35
C TRP A 249 6.62 1.27 -1.26
N ASN A 250 6.54 0.10 -1.91
CA ASN A 250 7.56 -0.93 -1.79
C ASN A 250 8.80 -0.60 -2.62
N ARG A 251 9.94 -1.10 -2.17
CA ARG A 251 11.16 -1.25 -2.96
C ARG A 251 11.53 -2.71 -3.06
N SER A 252 12.17 -3.11 -4.15
CA SER A 252 12.64 -4.47 -4.39
C SER A 252 14.15 -4.54 -4.32
N GLY A 253 14.66 -5.57 -3.68
CA GLY A 253 16.05 -5.96 -3.75
C GLY A 253 16.28 -6.96 -4.88
N THR A 254 17.26 -6.70 -5.74
CA THR A 254 17.65 -7.61 -6.81
C THR A 254 19.14 -7.90 -6.70
N CYS A 255 19.53 -9.17 -6.68
CA CYS A 255 20.90 -9.61 -6.64
C CYS A 255 21.24 -10.44 -7.88
N LEU A 256 22.25 -10.05 -8.62
CA LEU A 256 22.69 -10.72 -9.85
C LEU A 256 24.15 -11.16 -9.71
N GLN A 257 24.46 -12.35 -10.19
CA GLN A 257 25.83 -12.76 -10.39
C GLN A 257 26.45 -11.96 -11.54
N SER A 258 27.77 -11.73 -11.49
CA SER A 258 28.48 -10.89 -12.48
C SER A 258 28.37 -11.40 -13.94
N TYR A 259 28.09 -12.68 -14.12
CA TYR A 259 27.89 -13.30 -15.43
C TYR A 259 26.44 -13.18 -15.95
N VAL A 260 25.50 -12.61 -15.17
CA VAL A 260 24.14 -12.30 -15.66
C VAL A 260 24.20 -10.95 -16.34
N LYS A 261 23.85 -10.90 -17.61
CA LYS A 261 23.90 -9.72 -18.47
C LYS A 261 22.52 -9.37 -19.02
N GLY A 262 22.35 -8.12 -19.45
CA GLY A 262 21.14 -7.66 -20.13
C GLY A 262 19.90 -7.49 -19.23
N TYR A 263 20.03 -7.66 -17.88
CA TYR A 263 18.92 -7.39 -16.99
C TYR A 263 18.69 -5.88 -16.82
N VAL A 264 17.44 -5.47 -17.03
CA VAL A 264 16.98 -4.08 -16.81
C VAL A 264 15.86 -4.09 -15.80
N GLN A 265 16.05 -3.36 -14.70
CA GLN A 265 15.02 -3.23 -13.67
C GLN A 265 13.84 -2.40 -14.17
N GLN A 266 12.64 -2.95 -14.06
CA GLN A 266 11.37 -2.27 -14.35
C GLN A 266 10.75 -1.79 -13.04
N THR A 267 10.41 -0.51 -12.96
CA THR A 267 9.81 0.07 -11.75
C THR A 267 8.29 -0.07 -11.72
N ASN A 268 7.64 -0.07 -12.88
CA ASN A 268 6.19 -0.07 -13.00
C ASN A 268 5.59 -1.49 -13.04
N SER A 269 6.11 -2.42 -12.25
CA SER A 269 5.52 -3.76 -12.20
C SER A 269 6.03 -4.58 -11.02
N VAL A 270 5.21 -5.53 -10.61
CA VAL A 270 5.63 -6.64 -9.76
C VAL A 270 6.45 -7.62 -10.62
N TYR A 271 7.47 -8.26 -10.03
CA TYR A 271 8.28 -9.29 -10.70
C TYR A 271 8.96 -8.80 -11.98
N ASN A 272 9.43 -7.56 -11.97
CA ASN A 272 10.07 -6.93 -13.13
C ASN A 272 9.23 -7.03 -14.43
N GLY A 273 7.90 -7.17 -14.31
CA GLY A 273 6.99 -7.38 -15.44
C GLY A 273 7.32 -8.64 -16.27
N PHE A 274 8.06 -9.58 -15.70
CA PHE A 274 8.60 -10.76 -16.40
C PHE A 274 9.45 -10.41 -17.63
N ARG A 275 10.09 -9.23 -17.62
CA ARG A 275 10.93 -8.70 -18.72
C ARG A 275 12.34 -9.29 -18.64
N PHE A 276 12.51 -10.50 -19.18
CA PHE A 276 13.78 -11.24 -19.22
C PHE A 276 14.25 -11.55 -20.63
N GLU A 277 13.61 -11.00 -21.63
CA GLU A 277 13.88 -11.25 -23.05
C GLU A 277 15.32 -10.91 -23.50
N ASN A 278 15.98 -10.00 -22.80
CA ASN A 278 17.35 -9.59 -23.07
C ASN A 278 18.38 -10.17 -22.09
N VAL A 279 17.93 -11.01 -21.15
CA VAL A 279 18.84 -11.58 -20.13
C VAL A 279 19.56 -12.79 -20.68
N TRP A 280 20.88 -12.79 -20.56
CA TRP A 280 21.73 -13.89 -20.97
C TRP A 280 22.86 -14.15 -19.96
N LEU A 281 23.53 -15.28 -20.06
CA LEU A 281 24.59 -15.71 -19.15
C LEU A 281 25.93 -15.72 -19.88
N ASP A 282 26.85 -14.91 -19.40
CA ASP A 282 28.24 -14.82 -19.84
C ASP A 282 29.09 -15.77 -18.99
N LYS A 283 29.09 -17.08 -19.38
CA LYS A 283 29.80 -18.16 -18.68
C LYS A 283 30.92 -18.71 -19.52
#